data_47b3771c5577828678e11218109f4e10
#
_entry.id   47b3771c5577828678e11218109f4e10
#
_cell.length_a   1.000
_cell.length_b   1.000
_cell.length_c   1.000
_cell.angle_alpha   90.00
_cell.angle_beta   90.00
_cell.angle_gamma   90.00
#
_symmetry.space_group_name_H-M   'P 1'
#
loop_
_entity.id
_entity.type
_entity.pdbx_description
1 polymer ?
#
loop_
_entity_poly.entity_id
_entity_poly.type
_entity_poly.pdbx_seq_one_letter_code
_entity_poly.pdbx_strand_id
1 'polypeptide(L)' 'MTNQTRITEIVEKLSGKPLTVGPDESLFESGVLDSFALTDMVGALEKEFSISIPDADLTPRKFDSIARIEAYIKARS' A
#
# COMPACT_ATOMS: atom_id res chain seq x y z
N MET A 1 -16.14 -0.85 6.05
CA MET A 1 -15.20 -0.69 4.90
C MET A 1 -14.33 -1.92 4.76
N THR A 2 -14.02 -2.29 3.53
CA THR A 2 -13.11 -3.40 3.28
C THR A 2 -11.67 -2.94 3.46
N ASN A 3 -10.75 -3.89 3.67
CA ASN A 3 -9.32 -3.56 3.74
C ASN A 3 -8.85 -2.91 2.45
N GLN A 4 -9.37 -3.37 1.31
CA GLN A 4 -9.02 -2.82 0.01
C GLN A 4 -9.39 -1.34 -0.07
N THR A 5 -10.57 -0.95 0.41
CA THR A 5 -10.99 0.45 0.43
C THR A 5 -10.06 1.29 1.31
N ARG A 6 -9.71 0.77 2.48
CA ARG A 6 -8.81 1.49 3.40
C ARG A 6 -7.43 1.68 2.80
N ILE A 7 -6.92 0.65 2.14
CA ILE A 7 -5.62 0.72 1.46
C ILE A 7 -5.67 1.73 0.32
N THR A 8 -6.75 1.71 -0.48
CA THR A 8 -6.93 2.64 -1.58
C THR A 8 -6.92 4.08 -1.09
N GLU A 9 -7.60 4.35 0.02
CA GLU A 9 -7.62 5.70 0.60
C GLU A 9 -6.23 6.16 1.02
N ILE A 10 -5.42 5.25 1.58
CA ILE A 10 -4.05 5.57 1.97
C ILE A 10 -3.23 5.94 0.73
N VAL A 11 -3.34 5.14 -0.33
CA VAL A 11 -2.59 5.38 -1.56
C VAL A 11 -3.00 6.70 -2.20
N GLU A 12 -4.30 6.99 -2.24
CA GLU A 12 -4.80 8.26 -2.79
C GLU A 12 -4.29 9.45 -2.00
N LYS A 13 -4.25 9.33 -0.68
CA LYS A 13 -3.76 10.39 0.18
C LYS A 13 -2.27 10.67 -0.06
N LEU A 14 -1.49 9.61 -0.26
CA LEU A 14 -0.05 9.76 -0.51
C LEU A 14 0.24 10.30 -1.89
N SER A 15 -0.52 9.89 -2.90
CA SER A 15 -0.32 10.34 -4.27
C SER A 15 -0.90 11.72 -4.54
N GLY A 16 -1.87 12.14 -3.72
CA GLY A 16 -2.54 13.42 -3.88
C GLY A 16 -3.59 13.44 -4.98
N LYS A 17 -3.98 12.28 -5.51
CA LYS A 17 -4.98 12.19 -6.58
C LYS A 17 -5.79 10.90 -6.47
N PRO A 18 -6.98 10.86 -7.11
CA PRO A 18 -7.79 9.66 -7.10
C PRO A 18 -7.05 8.49 -7.76
N LEU A 19 -7.26 7.29 -7.21
CA LEU A 19 -6.66 6.09 -7.75
C LEU A 19 -7.43 5.64 -8.98
N THR A 20 -6.73 5.53 -10.11
CA THR A 20 -7.34 5.15 -11.38
C THR A 20 -6.90 3.78 -11.87
N VAL A 21 -5.95 3.16 -11.17
CA VAL A 21 -5.44 1.83 -11.55
C VAL A 21 -6.22 0.74 -10.82
N GLY A 22 -6.30 -0.43 -11.42
CA GLY A 22 -6.97 -1.57 -10.82
C GLY A 22 -6.19 -2.17 -9.64
N PRO A 23 -6.84 -3.04 -8.86
CA PRO A 23 -6.19 -3.61 -7.68
C PRO A 23 -4.98 -4.50 -7.98
N ASP A 24 -4.88 -5.02 -9.19
CA ASP A 24 -3.75 -5.86 -9.59
C ASP A 24 -2.67 -5.11 -10.34
N GLU A 25 -2.87 -3.84 -10.63
CA GLU A 25 -1.90 -3.04 -11.36
C GLU A 25 -0.81 -2.52 -10.45
N SER A 26 0.40 -2.39 -10.99
CA SER A 26 1.55 -1.91 -10.24
C SER A 26 1.41 -0.44 -9.90
N LEU A 27 1.48 -0.12 -8.60
CA LEU A 27 1.43 1.25 -8.14
C LEU A 27 2.71 2.02 -8.49
N PHE A 28 3.83 1.33 -8.53
CA PHE A 28 5.12 1.95 -8.83
C PHE A 28 5.33 2.10 -10.34
N GLU A 29 5.05 1.07 -11.12
CA GLU A 29 5.21 1.13 -12.57
C GLU A 29 4.21 2.07 -13.23
N SER A 30 3.01 2.20 -12.65
CA SER A 30 2.00 3.12 -13.19
C SER A 30 2.30 4.58 -12.86
N GLY A 31 3.27 4.84 -11.99
CA GLY A 31 3.62 6.18 -11.59
C GLY A 31 2.73 6.78 -10.49
N VAL A 32 1.84 5.99 -9.92
CA VAL A 32 1.00 6.45 -8.81
C VAL A 32 1.85 6.75 -7.58
N LEU A 33 2.81 5.86 -7.29
CA LEU A 33 3.74 6.01 -6.18
C LEU A 33 5.17 5.84 -6.69
N ASP A 34 6.12 6.50 -6.03
CA ASP A 34 7.54 6.27 -6.27
C ASP A 34 8.14 5.49 -5.09
N SER A 35 9.41 5.12 -5.22
CA SER A 35 10.07 4.31 -4.20
C SER A 35 10.22 5.05 -2.87
N PHE A 36 10.21 6.37 -2.87
CA PHE A 36 10.29 7.14 -1.64
C PHE A 36 8.97 7.11 -0.87
N ALA A 37 7.85 6.97 -1.58
CA ALA A 37 6.54 6.89 -0.94
C ALA A 37 6.34 5.57 -0.20
N LEU A 38 7.15 4.56 -0.50
CA LEU A 38 7.03 3.25 0.14
C LEU A 38 7.10 3.34 1.67
N THR A 39 8.08 4.08 2.20
CA THR A 39 8.24 4.22 3.64
C THR A 39 7.03 4.91 4.28
N ASP A 40 6.53 5.96 3.63
CA ASP A 40 5.36 6.66 4.13
C ASP A 40 4.12 5.77 4.09
N MET A 41 3.97 5.00 3.02
CA MET A 41 2.85 4.07 2.88
C MET A 41 2.88 3.00 3.97
N VAL A 42 4.06 2.42 4.22
CA VAL A 42 4.22 1.40 5.24
C VAL A 42 3.87 1.96 6.61
N GLY A 43 4.34 3.17 6.94
CA GLY A 43 4.00 3.80 8.21
C GLY A 43 2.50 4.02 8.36
N ALA A 44 1.84 4.44 7.29
CA ALA A 44 0.39 4.65 7.31
C ALA A 44 -0.36 3.34 7.47
N LEU A 45 0.11 2.27 6.81
CA LEU A 45 -0.50 0.95 6.94
C LEU A 45 -0.36 0.40 8.36
N GLU A 46 0.80 0.56 8.97
CA GLU A 46 1.03 0.12 10.34
C GLU A 46 0.05 0.80 11.30
N LYS A 47 -0.14 2.10 11.10
CA LYS A 47 -1.05 2.88 11.94
C LYS A 47 -2.51 2.50 11.71
N GLU A 48 -2.89 2.38 10.44
CA GLU A 48 -4.28 2.11 10.08
C GLU A 48 -4.74 0.73 10.53
N PHE A 49 -3.88 -0.28 10.41
CA PHE A 49 -4.24 -1.66 10.69
C PHE A 49 -3.66 -2.19 12.00
N SER A 50 -2.96 -1.34 12.75
CA SER A 50 -2.35 -1.71 14.03
C SER A 50 -1.44 -2.94 13.92
N ILE A 51 -0.60 -2.95 12.89
CA ILE A 51 0.35 -4.04 12.66
C ILE A 51 1.77 -3.48 12.64
N SER A 52 2.75 -4.38 12.75
CA SER A 52 4.15 -4.02 12.66
C SER A 52 4.73 -4.66 11.40
N ILE A 53 5.41 -3.85 10.59
CA ILE A 53 6.00 -4.30 9.34
C ILE A 53 7.52 -4.24 9.47
N PRO A 54 8.21 -5.41 9.46
CA PRO A 54 9.68 -5.44 9.61
C PRO A 54 10.38 -4.75 8.44
N ASP A 55 11.54 -4.18 8.71
CA ASP A 55 12.34 -3.54 7.66
C ASP A 55 12.67 -4.50 6.51
N ALA A 56 12.84 -5.77 6.81
CA ALA A 56 13.14 -6.78 5.79
C ALA A 56 12.01 -6.93 4.76
N ASP A 57 10.80 -6.53 5.11
CA ASP A 57 9.65 -6.59 4.22
C ASP A 57 9.42 -5.29 3.45
N LEU A 58 10.25 -4.27 3.68
CA LEU A 58 10.12 -2.98 3.01
C LEU A 58 10.68 -3.04 1.60
N THR A 59 10.00 -3.77 0.72
CA THR A 59 10.37 -3.88 -0.68
C THR A 59 9.20 -3.48 -1.56
N PRO A 60 9.46 -2.80 -2.70
CA PRO A 60 8.38 -2.43 -3.61
C PRO A 60 7.57 -3.65 -4.08
N ARG A 61 8.22 -4.79 -4.24
CA ARG A 61 7.54 -6.00 -4.71
C ARG A 61 6.39 -6.42 -3.82
N LYS A 62 6.54 -6.32 -2.51
CA LYS A 62 5.50 -6.75 -1.57
C LYS A 62 4.33 -5.79 -1.50
N PHE A 63 4.54 -4.54 -1.88
CA PHE A 63 3.53 -3.49 -1.79
C PHE A 63 3.22 -2.87 -3.15
N ASP A 64 3.42 -3.65 -4.22
CA ASP A 64 3.34 -3.15 -5.58
C ASP A 64 1.92 -2.89 -6.07
N SER A 65 0.93 -3.58 -5.51
CA SER A 65 -0.46 -3.39 -5.90
C SER A 65 -1.37 -3.42 -4.68
N ILE A 66 -2.59 -2.92 -4.86
CA ILE A 66 -3.59 -2.94 -3.78
C ILE A 66 -3.81 -4.39 -3.32
N ALA A 67 -3.91 -5.33 -4.26
CA ALA A 67 -4.13 -6.74 -3.94
C ALA A 67 -2.96 -7.33 -3.13
N ARG A 68 -1.72 -6.98 -3.48
CA ARG A 68 -0.56 -7.47 -2.74
C ARG A 68 -0.50 -6.89 -1.33
N ILE A 69 -0.82 -5.61 -1.20
CA ILE A 69 -0.87 -4.96 0.11
C ILE A 69 -1.93 -5.62 0.98
N GLU A 70 -3.11 -5.86 0.42
CA GLU A 70 -4.20 -6.50 1.15
C GLU A 70 -3.79 -7.89 1.62
N ALA A 71 -3.17 -8.69 0.76
CA ALA A 71 -2.72 -10.03 1.12
C ALA A 71 -1.67 -10.00 2.23
N TYR A 72 -0.75 -9.04 2.16
CA TYR A 72 0.27 -8.88 3.18
C TYR A 72 -0.34 -8.56 4.56
N ILE A 73 -1.26 -7.60 4.58
CA ILE A 73 -1.92 -7.19 5.82
C ILE A 73 -2.72 -8.34 6.41
N LYS A 74 -3.45 -9.07 5.57
CA LYS A 74 -4.25 -10.20 6.00
C LYS A 74 -3.39 -11.28 6.64
N ALA A 75 -2.20 -11.51 6.11
CA ALA A 75 -1.30 -12.51 6.64
C ALA A 75 -0.70 -12.12 7.99
N ARG A 76 -0.64 -10.82 8.29
CA ARG A 76 -0.04 -10.32 9.52
C ARG A 76 -1.06 -9.97 10.61
N SER A 77 -2.32 -9.91 10.27
CA SER A 77 -3.35 -9.53 11.24
C SER A 77 -4.03 -10.73 11.89
#